data_492883a24933ba0439df135a9e56ae5a
#
_entry.id   492883a24933ba0439df135a9e56ae5a
#
_cell.length_a   1.000
_cell.length_b   1.000
_cell.length_c   1.000
_cell.angle_alpha   90.00
_cell.angle_beta   90.00
_cell.angle_gamma   90.00
#
_symmetry.space_group_name_H-M   'P 1'
#
loop_
_entity.id
_entity.type
_entity.pdbx_description
1 polymer ?
#
loop_
_entity_poly.entity_id
_entity_poly.type
_entity_poly.pdbx_seq_one_letter_code
_entity_poly.pdbx_strand_id
1 'polypeptide(L)'
;MTATTFQVPPAPPEAPYPWPSPPTTWEPLDLAPIVNGLRDGTIAAPTHEIGAIGESAYLLTLGRVSTLIGGPASGKTWTALHLCAEVISEGHTVVFIDWEDDARGITSRLLDLGANPADVTERFTYIHPDEPYSPQASQALTDTVTSLHPLLIVLDSTGEAMRADGVEQNSDGEVSAWFARLARPLADTGPAVLLLDHQAKNRQEKDSSRYAIGSQ
;
A
#
# COMPACT_ATOMS: atom_id res chain seq x y z
N MET A 1 45.52 24.74 22.98
CA MET A 1 44.31 24.05 22.52
C MET A 1 43.44 23.78 23.75
N THR A 2 42.44 24.62 23.98
CA THR A 2 41.53 24.52 25.10
C THR A 2 40.40 23.58 24.71
N ALA A 3 40.26 22.46 25.41
CA ALA A 3 39.14 21.52 25.21
C ALA A 3 37.83 22.16 25.63
N THR A 4 36.91 22.34 24.71
CA THR A 4 35.57 22.81 25.00
C THR A 4 34.78 21.63 25.60
N THR A 5 34.53 21.69 26.89
CA THR A 5 33.69 20.69 27.58
C THR A 5 32.23 20.90 27.15
N PHE A 6 31.65 19.90 26.50
CA PHE A 6 30.24 19.90 26.11
C PHE A 6 29.39 19.70 27.36
N GLN A 7 28.66 20.71 27.77
CA GLN A 7 27.78 20.65 28.94
C GLN A 7 26.43 20.14 28.48
N VAL A 8 26.05 18.93 28.90
CA VAL A 8 24.72 18.35 28.63
C VAL A 8 23.68 19.24 29.33
N PRO A 9 22.66 19.75 28.63
CA PRO A 9 21.60 20.53 29.27
C PRO A 9 20.87 19.67 30.31
N PRO A 10 20.38 20.29 31.41
CA PRO A 10 19.62 19.58 32.41
C PRO A 10 18.36 18.98 31.81
N ALA A 11 17.98 17.78 32.25
CA ALA A 11 16.74 17.13 31.83
C ALA A 11 15.55 18.06 32.08
N PRO A 12 14.55 18.12 31.19
CA PRO A 12 13.34 18.90 31.42
C PRO A 12 12.64 18.41 32.68
N PRO A 13 11.97 19.31 33.43
CA PRO A 13 11.26 18.92 34.65
C PRO A 13 10.22 17.85 34.34
N GLU A 14 10.13 16.82 35.18
CA GLU A 14 9.12 15.77 35.07
C GLU A 14 7.73 16.41 35.01
N ALA A 15 6.93 16.03 34.02
CA ALA A 15 5.59 16.52 33.83
C ALA A 15 4.73 16.19 35.09
N PRO A 16 3.97 17.13 35.62
CA PRO A 16 3.29 16.99 36.92
C PRO A 16 2.10 16.02 36.92
N TYR A 17 1.81 15.30 35.81
CA TYR A 17 0.75 14.30 35.70
C TYR A 17 1.26 13.02 35.10
N PRO A 18 1.15 11.86 35.79
CA PRO A 18 1.39 10.58 35.18
C PRO A 18 0.22 10.24 34.24
N TRP A 19 0.29 10.70 33.00
CA TRP A 19 -0.50 10.06 31.96
C TRP A 19 -0.05 8.60 31.92
N PRO A 20 -0.98 7.62 31.97
CA PRO A 20 -0.60 6.26 31.73
C PRO A 20 0.12 6.23 30.37
N SER A 21 1.35 5.77 30.37
CA SER A 21 2.09 5.59 29.14
C SER A 21 1.22 4.77 28.19
N PRO A 22 1.00 5.20 26.95
CA PRO A 22 0.25 4.37 26.00
C PRO A 22 0.93 3.01 25.94
N PRO A 23 0.15 1.92 25.81
CA PRO A 23 0.73 0.58 25.72
C PRO A 23 1.78 0.56 24.62
N THR A 24 3.00 0.17 24.96
CA THR A 24 4.08 0.06 23.97
C THR A 24 3.87 -1.19 23.10
N THR A 25 4.12 -1.06 21.80
CA THR A 25 4.14 -2.20 20.86
C THR A 25 5.52 -2.87 20.78
N TRP A 26 6.50 -2.40 21.60
CA TRP A 26 7.86 -2.94 21.66
C TRP A 26 7.99 -4.12 22.64
N GLU A 27 6.89 -4.66 23.10
CA GLU A 27 6.89 -5.86 23.94
C GLU A 27 6.88 -7.13 23.07
N PRO A 28 7.60 -8.19 23.50
CA PRO A 28 7.53 -9.47 22.82
C PRO A 28 6.10 -10.00 22.75
N LEU A 29 5.68 -10.41 21.57
CA LEU A 29 4.38 -11.06 21.39
C LEU A 29 4.49 -12.54 21.79
N ASP A 30 3.52 -13.04 22.56
CA ASP A 30 3.37 -14.48 22.76
C ASP A 30 2.86 -15.12 21.46
N LEU A 31 3.70 -15.94 20.84
CA LEU A 31 3.38 -16.62 19.58
C LEU A 31 2.64 -17.95 19.78
N ALA A 32 2.52 -18.46 21.02
CA ALA A 32 1.92 -19.78 21.26
C ALA A 32 0.46 -19.87 20.78
N PRO A 33 -0.43 -18.88 20.97
CA PRO A 33 -1.77 -18.92 20.41
C PRO A 33 -1.79 -18.97 18.88
N ILE A 34 -0.88 -18.19 18.23
CA ILE A 34 -0.77 -18.15 16.76
C ILE A 34 -0.29 -19.50 16.22
N VAL A 35 0.77 -20.04 16.79
CA VAL A 35 1.32 -21.35 16.40
C VAL A 35 0.28 -22.47 16.54
N ASN A 36 -0.44 -22.49 17.66
CA ASN A 36 -1.48 -23.48 17.88
C ASN A 36 -2.63 -23.32 16.89
N GLY A 37 -3.13 -22.08 16.67
CA GLY A 37 -4.21 -21.80 15.75
C GLY A 37 -3.88 -22.12 14.29
N LEU A 38 -2.65 -21.84 13.85
CA LEU A 38 -2.17 -22.24 12.52
C LEU A 38 -2.09 -23.76 12.35
N ARG A 39 -1.65 -24.47 13.41
CA ARG A 39 -1.49 -25.91 13.38
C ARG A 39 -2.83 -26.66 13.41
N ASP A 40 -3.81 -26.18 14.17
CA ASP A 40 -5.11 -26.81 14.30
C ASP A 40 -6.16 -26.25 13.33
N GLY A 41 -5.76 -25.26 12.50
CA GLY A 41 -6.61 -24.66 11.47
C GLY A 41 -7.65 -23.65 11.98
N THR A 42 -7.57 -23.23 13.24
CA THR A 42 -8.44 -22.17 13.79
C THR A 42 -7.97 -20.76 13.38
N ILE A 43 -6.71 -20.64 12.98
CA ILE A 43 -6.15 -19.46 12.30
C ILE A 43 -5.71 -19.89 10.91
N ALA A 44 -6.20 -19.18 9.88
CA ALA A 44 -5.75 -19.41 8.51
C ALA A 44 -4.34 -18.84 8.31
N ALA A 45 -3.50 -19.57 7.56
CA ALA A 45 -2.23 -19.00 7.10
C ALA A 45 -2.51 -17.83 6.15
N PRO A 46 -1.61 -16.82 6.08
CA PRO A 46 -1.71 -15.78 5.06
C PRO A 46 -1.77 -16.43 3.67
N THR A 47 -2.80 -16.09 2.91
CA THR A 47 -2.98 -16.61 1.56
C THR A 47 -2.39 -15.64 0.54
N HIS A 48 -1.87 -16.19 -0.57
CA HIS A 48 -1.45 -15.46 -1.75
C HIS A 48 -2.51 -15.74 -2.80
N GLU A 49 -3.41 -14.79 -3.07
CA GLU A 49 -4.63 -15.11 -3.81
C GLU A 49 -4.80 -14.31 -5.10
N ILE A 50 -3.92 -13.34 -5.41
CA ILE A 50 -4.08 -12.47 -6.56
C ILE A 50 -2.87 -12.59 -7.50
N GLY A 51 -3.15 -12.78 -8.79
CA GLY A 51 -2.13 -12.87 -9.83
C GLY A 51 -1.35 -14.18 -9.77
N ALA A 52 -2.00 -15.29 -10.07
CA ALA A 52 -1.39 -16.62 -10.04
C ALA A 52 -0.17 -16.73 -10.97
N ILE A 53 0.95 -17.25 -10.42
CA ILE A 53 2.16 -17.59 -11.18
C ILE A 53 2.38 -19.10 -11.07
N GLY A 54 1.91 -19.84 -12.09
CA GLY A 54 1.99 -21.30 -12.05
C GLY A 54 1.02 -21.90 -11.03
N GLU A 55 1.41 -23.03 -10.42
CA GLU A 55 0.48 -23.83 -9.59
C GLU A 55 0.41 -23.42 -8.12
N SER A 56 1.38 -22.65 -7.62
CA SER A 56 1.51 -22.42 -6.17
C SER A 56 2.10 -21.06 -5.75
N ALA A 57 2.22 -20.12 -6.69
CA ALA A 57 2.72 -18.79 -6.39
C ALA A 57 1.76 -17.71 -6.91
N TYR A 58 1.71 -16.58 -6.22
CA TYR A 58 0.88 -15.44 -6.55
C TYR A 58 1.70 -14.15 -6.48
N LEU A 59 1.27 -13.11 -7.21
CA LEU A 59 1.96 -11.82 -7.25
C LEU A 59 1.73 -11.00 -5.97
N LEU A 60 0.51 -11.03 -5.44
CA LEU A 60 0.12 -10.20 -4.31
C LEU A 60 -0.35 -11.05 -3.13
N THR A 61 0.01 -10.60 -1.94
CA THR A 61 -0.37 -11.19 -0.65
C THR A 61 -1.37 -10.30 0.06
N LEU A 62 -2.44 -10.87 0.58
CA LEU A 62 -3.43 -10.16 1.39
C LEU A 62 -2.79 -9.56 2.65
N GLY A 63 -3.25 -8.38 3.05
CA GLY A 63 -2.70 -7.65 4.19
C GLY A 63 -1.27 -7.13 3.98
N ARG A 64 -0.79 -7.03 2.73
CA ARG A 64 0.55 -6.56 2.41
C ARG A 64 0.52 -5.47 1.34
N VAL A 65 1.54 -4.61 1.40
CA VAL A 65 1.81 -3.59 0.38
C VAL A 65 2.85 -4.16 -0.58
N SER A 66 2.51 -4.17 -1.86
CA SER A 66 3.38 -4.55 -2.97
C SER A 66 3.57 -3.36 -3.90
N THR A 67 4.74 -3.23 -4.52
CA THR A 67 5.01 -2.14 -5.46
C THR A 67 5.44 -2.68 -6.82
N LEU A 68 4.77 -2.24 -7.88
CA LEU A 68 5.13 -2.51 -9.26
C LEU A 68 5.88 -1.30 -9.82
N ILE A 69 7.19 -1.45 -10.03
CA ILE A 69 8.08 -0.38 -10.50
C ILE A 69 8.42 -0.58 -11.96
N GLY A 70 8.37 0.49 -12.75
CA GLY A 70 8.78 0.42 -14.15
C GLY A 70 8.83 1.79 -14.82
N GLY A 71 9.47 1.85 -15.99
CA GLY A 71 9.52 3.07 -16.81
C GLY A 71 8.14 3.52 -17.30
N PRO A 72 8.01 4.74 -17.85
CA PRO A 72 6.81 5.17 -18.53
C PRO A 72 6.43 4.18 -19.65
N ALA A 73 5.15 3.96 -19.86
CA ALA A 73 4.61 3.04 -20.88
C ALA A 73 5.08 1.58 -20.77
N SER A 74 5.59 1.14 -19.61
CA SER A 74 6.02 -0.26 -19.39
C SER A 74 4.88 -1.24 -19.15
N GLY A 75 3.62 -0.78 -19.16
CA GLY A 75 2.46 -1.64 -18.97
C GLY A 75 2.01 -1.82 -17.51
N LYS A 76 2.54 -1.05 -16.55
CA LYS A 76 2.16 -1.16 -15.13
C LYS A 76 0.66 -1.08 -14.89
N THR A 77 0.00 -0.04 -15.40
CA THR A 77 -1.45 0.16 -15.29
C THR A 77 -2.21 -1.00 -15.95
N TRP A 78 -1.77 -1.48 -17.11
CA TRP A 78 -2.38 -2.66 -17.76
C TRP A 78 -2.25 -3.92 -16.91
N THR A 79 -1.09 -4.15 -16.29
CA THR A 79 -0.89 -5.27 -15.37
C THR A 79 -1.80 -5.16 -14.15
N ALA A 80 -1.88 -3.97 -13.53
CA ALA A 80 -2.78 -3.74 -12.41
C ALA A 80 -4.24 -3.94 -12.77
N LEU A 81 -4.69 -3.43 -13.93
CA LEU A 81 -6.05 -3.61 -14.42
C LEU A 81 -6.37 -5.09 -14.75
N HIS A 82 -5.38 -5.85 -15.24
CA HIS A 82 -5.55 -7.29 -15.42
C HIS A 82 -5.82 -8.00 -14.07
N LEU A 83 -5.05 -7.68 -13.02
CA LEU A 83 -5.30 -8.19 -11.68
C LEU A 83 -6.65 -7.75 -11.13
N CYS A 84 -7.07 -6.50 -11.40
CA CYS A 84 -8.41 -6.03 -11.05
C CYS A 84 -9.50 -6.84 -11.75
N ALA A 85 -9.35 -7.10 -13.06
CA ALA A 85 -10.29 -7.89 -13.84
C ALA A 85 -10.39 -9.33 -13.31
N GLU A 86 -9.27 -9.96 -12.93
CA GLU A 86 -9.24 -11.26 -12.25
C GLU A 86 -10.07 -11.24 -10.97
N VAL A 87 -9.76 -10.30 -10.06
CA VAL A 87 -10.43 -10.17 -8.75
C VAL A 87 -11.93 -9.96 -8.87
N ILE A 88 -12.39 -9.05 -9.77
CA ILE A 88 -13.83 -8.81 -9.94
C ILE A 88 -14.54 -9.99 -10.60
N SER A 89 -13.87 -10.74 -11.50
CA SER A 89 -14.44 -11.93 -12.13
C SER A 89 -14.67 -13.08 -11.14
N GLU A 90 -13.87 -13.11 -10.06
CA GLU A 90 -14.02 -14.06 -8.95
C GLU A 90 -15.07 -13.63 -7.92
N GLY A 91 -15.74 -12.49 -8.14
CA GLY A 91 -16.81 -11.97 -7.29
C GLY A 91 -16.36 -11.08 -6.15
N HIS A 92 -15.08 -10.70 -6.12
CA HIS A 92 -14.50 -9.81 -5.12
C HIS A 92 -14.54 -8.32 -5.55
N THR A 93 -14.36 -7.43 -4.60
CA THR A 93 -14.39 -5.98 -4.82
C THR A 93 -12.98 -5.42 -4.93
N VAL A 94 -12.81 -4.44 -5.80
CA VAL A 94 -11.58 -3.67 -6.01
C VAL A 94 -11.82 -2.19 -5.74
N VAL A 95 -10.85 -1.52 -5.11
CA VAL A 95 -10.77 -0.05 -5.05
C VAL A 95 -9.55 0.38 -5.85
N PHE A 96 -9.75 1.21 -6.88
CA PHE A 96 -8.70 1.76 -7.73
C PHE A 96 -8.62 3.27 -7.52
N ILE A 97 -7.51 3.74 -6.98
CA ILE A 97 -7.27 5.16 -6.70
C ILE A 97 -6.25 5.66 -7.70
N ASP A 98 -6.65 6.63 -8.52
CA ASP A 98 -5.92 7.05 -9.72
C ASP A 98 -5.68 8.57 -9.73
N TRP A 99 -4.44 8.96 -9.89
CA TRP A 99 -4.01 10.37 -10.04
C TRP A 99 -3.50 10.69 -11.46
N GLU A 100 -3.48 9.71 -12.39
CA GLU A 100 -2.87 9.89 -13.72
C GLU A 100 -3.87 9.92 -14.86
N ASP A 101 -4.98 9.18 -14.76
CA ASP A 101 -5.94 9.01 -15.86
C ASP A 101 -7.37 9.37 -15.41
N ASP A 102 -8.35 9.11 -16.25
CA ASP A 102 -9.77 9.34 -15.95
C ASP A 102 -10.58 8.03 -15.90
N ALA A 103 -11.76 8.09 -15.29
CA ALA A 103 -12.65 6.95 -15.12
C ALA A 103 -13.02 6.30 -16.47
N ARG A 104 -13.13 7.07 -17.54
CA ARG A 104 -13.47 6.57 -18.88
C ARG A 104 -12.32 5.75 -19.46
N GLY A 105 -11.07 6.26 -19.35
CA GLY A 105 -9.87 5.58 -19.84
C GLY A 105 -9.64 4.27 -19.11
N ILE A 106 -9.74 4.28 -17.78
CA ILE A 106 -9.59 3.09 -16.93
C ILE A 106 -10.68 2.05 -17.22
N THR A 107 -11.95 2.48 -17.28
CA THR A 107 -13.08 1.58 -17.58
C THR A 107 -12.95 0.95 -18.96
N SER A 108 -12.56 1.74 -19.99
CA SER A 108 -12.36 1.22 -21.35
C SER A 108 -11.33 0.10 -21.36
N ARG A 109 -10.18 0.29 -20.68
CA ARG A 109 -9.12 -0.73 -20.61
C ARG A 109 -9.56 -2.00 -19.87
N LEU A 110 -10.38 -1.88 -18.81
CA LEU A 110 -10.95 -3.04 -18.14
C LEU A 110 -11.82 -3.86 -19.11
N LEU A 111 -12.67 -3.19 -19.90
CA LEU A 111 -13.50 -3.84 -20.90
C LEU A 111 -12.67 -4.46 -22.03
N ASP A 112 -11.60 -3.80 -22.47
CA ASP A 112 -10.65 -4.32 -23.47
C ASP A 112 -9.91 -5.57 -22.97
N LEU A 113 -9.69 -5.67 -21.63
CA LEU A 113 -9.17 -6.87 -20.96
C LEU A 113 -10.20 -8.00 -20.83
N GLY A 114 -11.45 -7.75 -21.25
CA GLY A 114 -12.53 -8.75 -21.21
C GLY A 114 -13.31 -8.79 -19.90
N ALA A 115 -13.16 -7.78 -19.03
CA ALA A 115 -13.96 -7.70 -17.82
C ALA A 115 -15.46 -7.58 -18.15
N ASN A 116 -16.30 -8.30 -17.40
CA ASN A 116 -17.75 -8.23 -17.59
C ASN A 116 -18.28 -6.85 -17.14
N PRO A 117 -19.03 -6.13 -17.99
CA PRO A 117 -19.57 -4.80 -17.64
C PRO A 117 -20.39 -4.76 -16.35
N ALA A 118 -21.13 -5.82 -16.03
CA ALA A 118 -21.91 -5.90 -14.79
C ALA A 118 -20.98 -5.99 -13.57
N ASP A 119 -19.92 -6.82 -13.64
CA ASP A 119 -18.94 -6.96 -12.57
C ASP A 119 -18.14 -5.66 -12.36
N VAL A 120 -17.76 -4.97 -13.45
CA VAL A 120 -17.11 -3.65 -13.36
C VAL A 120 -18.03 -2.66 -12.62
N THR A 121 -19.32 -2.61 -12.98
CA THR A 121 -20.28 -1.68 -12.36
C THR A 121 -20.50 -1.99 -10.87
N GLU A 122 -20.54 -3.27 -10.50
CA GLU A 122 -20.90 -3.71 -9.15
C GLU A 122 -19.67 -3.77 -8.21
N ARG A 123 -18.48 -4.14 -8.74
CA ARG A 123 -17.33 -4.55 -7.92
C ARG A 123 -16.08 -3.69 -8.11
N PHE A 124 -16.05 -2.80 -9.11
CA PHE A 124 -14.89 -1.92 -9.33
C PHE A 124 -15.22 -0.50 -8.90
N THR A 125 -14.63 -0.07 -7.79
CA THR A 125 -14.77 1.30 -7.28
C THR A 125 -13.57 2.12 -7.72
N TYR A 126 -13.84 3.20 -8.48
CA TYR A 126 -12.85 4.13 -8.96
C TYR A 126 -12.88 5.42 -8.14
N ILE A 127 -11.71 5.89 -7.70
CA ILE A 127 -11.53 7.13 -6.96
C ILE A 127 -10.47 7.96 -7.70
N HIS A 128 -10.78 9.22 -8.00
CA HIS A 128 -9.85 10.17 -8.60
C HIS A 128 -9.70 11.38 -7.67
N PRO A 129 -8.68 11.39 -6.78
CA PRO A 129 -8.47 12.50 -5.87
C PRO A 129 -7.96 13.73 -6.61
N ASP A 130 -8.57 14.89 -6.35
CA ASP A 130 -8.15 16.21 -6.84
C ASP A 130 -7.65 17.12 -5.71
N GLU A 131 -7.57 16.57 -4.47
CA GLU A 131 -7.12 17.26 -3.28
C GLU A 131 -6.05 16.43 -2.54
N PRO A 132 -5.20 17.06 -1.68
CA PRO A 132 -4.25 16.34 -0.86
C PRO A 132 -4.93 15.38 0.13
N TYR A 133 -4.22 14.30 0.49
CA TYR A 133 -4.69 13.33 1.48
C TYR A 133 -4.77 13.94 2.89
N SER A 134 -5.96 14.45 3.21
CA SER A 134 -6.32 15.09 4.47
C SER A 134 -6.89 14.10 5.49
N PRO A 135 -7.09 14.47 6.77
CA PRO A 135 -7.82 13.63 7.72
C PRO A 135 -9.24 13.29 7.27
N GLN A 136 -9.90 14.18 6.53
CA GLN A 136 -11.23 13.95 5.96
C GLN A 136 -11.17 12.93 4.82
N ALA A 137 -10.19 13.06 3.92
CA ALA A 137 -9.94 12.06 2.87
C ALA A 137 -9.61 10.69 3.46
N SER A 138 -8.80 10.65 4.52
CA SER A 138 -8.46 9.43 5.26
C SER A 138 -9.71 8.75 5.83
N GLN A 139 -10.61 9.52 6.45
CA GLN A 139 -11.86 8.98 6.99
C GLN A 139 -12.76 8.44 5.88
N ALA A 140 -12.96 9.21 4.81
CA ALA A 140 -13.78 8.81 3.66
C ALA A 140 -13.27 7.52 2.99
N LEU A 141 -11.95 7.40 2.83
CA LEU A 141 -11.32 6.20 2.29
C LEU A 141 -11.47 5.01 3.24
N THR A 142 -11.30 5.22 4.54
CA THR A 142 -11.50 4.19 5.56
C THR A 142 -12.94 3.69 5.56
N ASP A 143 -13.91 4.58 5.50
CA ASP A 143 -15.34 4.22 5.44
C ASP A 143 -15.65 3.43 4.16
N THR A 144 -15.08 3.83 3.03
CA THR A 144 -15.22 3.12 1.75
C THR A 144 -14.65 1.70 1.85
N VAL A 145 -13.41 1.54 2.32
CA VAL A 145 -12.74 0.24 2.46
C VAL A 145 -13.49 -0.64 3.46
N THR A 146 -13.94 -0.07 4.57
CA THR A 146 -14.71 -0.80 5.59
C THR A 146 -16.07 -1.26 5.07
N SER A 147 -16.73 -0.46 4.22
CA SER A 147 -18.03 -0.81 3.64
C SER A 147 -17.93 -1.86 2.54
N LEU A 148 -16.92 -1.73 1.67
CA LEU A 148 -16.77 -2.56 0.47
C LEU A 148 -16.02 -3.87 0.73
N HIS A 149 -15.19 -3.94 1.77
CA HIS A 149 -14.28 -5.06 2.07
C HIS A 149 -13.52 -5.53 0.81
N PRO A 150 -12.77 -4.63 0.14
CA PRO A 150 -12.10 -4.96 -1.10
C PRO A 150 -11.01 -6.03 -0.87
N LEU A 151 -10.80 -6.90 -1.87
CA LEU A 151 -9.68 -7.83 -1.86
C LEU A 151 -8.39 -7.17 -2.34
N LEU A 152 -8.52 -6.20 -3.25
CA LEU A 152 -7.41 -5.46 -3.86
C LEU A 152 -7.67 -3.95 -3.80
N ILE A 153 -6.64 -3.21 -3.39
CA ILE A 153 -6.58 -1.74 -3.52
C ILE A 153 -5.38 -1.40 -4.40
N VAL A 154 -5.59 -0.60 -5.43
CA VAL A 154 -4.53 -0.12 -6.33
C VAL A 154 -4.36 1.39 -6.17
N LEU A 155 -3.11 1.87 -6.14
CA LEU A 155 -2.76 3.29 -6.18
C LEU A 155 -1.92 3.56 -7.43
N ASP A 156 -2.46 4.31 -8.39
CA ASP A 156 -1.83 4.67 -9.67
C ASP A 156 -1.78 6.22 -9.83
N SER A 157 -0.65 6.87 -9.72
CA SER A 157 0.62 6.33 -9.29
C SER A 157 1.09 6.96 -7.97
N THR A 158 1.99 6.26 -7.29
CA THR A 158 2.59 6.71 -6.03
C THR A 158 3.27 8.07 -6.18
N GLY A 159 3.96 8.29 -7.31
CA GLY A 159 4.67 9.53 -7.58
C GLY A 159 3.73 10.74 -7.70
N GLU A 160 2.59 10.61 -8.38
CA GLU A 160 1.59 11.67 -8.50
C GLU A 160 0.86 11.91 -7.17
N ALA A 161 0.52 10.84 -6.44
CA ALA A 161 -0.08 10.92 -5.13
C ALA A 161 0.81 11.69 -4.12
N MET A 162 2.10 11.35 -4.07
CA MET A 162 3.08 12.07 -3.22
C MET A 162 3.22 13.54 -3.62
N ARG A 163 3.18 13.84 -4.92
CA ARG A 163 3.25 15.21 -5.43
C ARG A 163 2.01 16.02 -5.05
N ALA A 164 0.81 15.42 -5.14
CA ALA A 164 -0.42 16.04 -4.68
C ALA A 164 -0.39 16.37 -3.18
N ASP A 165 0.28 15.52 -2.38
CA ASP A 165 0.47 15.71 -0.94
C ASP A 165 1.64 16.64 -0.57
N GLY A 166 2.39 17.17 -1.55
CA GLY A 166 3.56 18.03 -1.33
C GLY A 166 4.76 17.29 -0.72
N VAL A 167 4.83 15.96 -0.88
CA VAL A 167 5.92 15.11 -0.39
C VAL A 167 7.11 15.14 -1.33
N GLU A 168 8.31 15.40 -0.81
CA GLU A 168 9.54 15.34 -1.59
C GLU A 168 9.97 13.89 -1.85
N GLN A 169 9.87 13.43 -3.10
CA GLN A 169 10.18 12.05 -3.50
C GLN A 169 11.66 11.66 -3.32
N ASN A 170 12.57 12.64 -3.14
CA ASN A 170 13.98 12.39 -2.85
C ASN A 170 14.30 12.34 -1.34
N SER A 171 13.31 12.58 -0.49
CA SER A 171 13.42 12.50 0.97
C SER A 171 12.94 11.14 1.45
N ASP A 172 13.88 10.24 1.78
CA ASP A 172 13.54 8.89 2.29
C ASP A 172 12.63 8.94 3.52
N GLY A 173 12.78 9.97 4.36
CA GLY A 173 11.95 10.17 5.54
C GLY A 173 10.51 10.54 5.22
N GLU A 174 10.30 11.46 4.27
CA GLU A 174 8.95 11.89 3.86
C GLU A 174 8.23 10.78 3.10
N VAL A 175 8.95 10.09 2.20
CA VAL A 175 8.42 8.92 1.49
C VAL A 175 7.99 7.84 2.47
N SER A 176 8.82 7.49 3.45
CA SER A 176 8.50 6.50 4.47
C SER A 176 7.28 6.92 5.32
N ALA A 177 7.19 8.19 5.69
CA ALA A 177 6.06 8.75 6.43
C ALA A 177 4.76 8.70 5.60
N TRP A 178 4.83 8.97 4.29
CA TRP A 178 3.69 8.87 3.39
C TRP A 178 3.17 7.43 3.29
N PHE A 179 4.06 6.45 3.10
CA PHE A 179 3.69 5.03 3.09
C PHE A 179 3.03 4.60 4.41
N ALA A 180 3.58 5.04 5.55
CA ALA A 180 3.04 4.73 6.86
C ALA A 180 1.65 5.37 7.10
N ARG A 181 1.38 6.51 6.46
CA ARG A 181 0.12 7.24 6.61
C ARG A 181 -1.00 6.71 5.71
N LEU A 182 -0.69 6.28 4.49
CA LEU A 182 -1.70 5.88 3.50
C LEU A 182 -1.69 4.38 3.21
N ALA A 183 -0.60 3.86 2.66
CA ALA A 183 -0.60 2.49 2.11
C ALA A 183 -0.66 1.40 3.19
N ARG A 184 0.10 1.57 4.29
CA ARG A 184 0.15 0.56 5.35
C ARG A 184 -1.17 0.41 6.10
N PRO A 185 -1.86 1.49 6.55
CA PRO A 185 -3.17 1.37 7.18
C PRO A 185 -4.21 0.68 6.30
N LEU A 186 -4.18 0.88 4.99
CA LEU A 186 -5.06 0.18 4.06
C LEU A 186 -4.80 -1.33 4.04
N ALA A 187 -3.53 -1.74 3.97
CA ALA A 187 -3.16 -3.15 4.01
C ALA A 187 -3.51 -3.82 5.35
N ASP A 188 -3.38 -3.10 6.46
CA ASP A 188 -3.70 -3.59 7.80
C ASP A 188 -5.21 -3.89 7.97
N THR A 189 -6.08 -3.37 7.10
CA THR A 189 -7.50 -3.73 7.08
C THR A 189 -7.79 -5.06 6.38
N GLY A 190 -6.80 -5.68 5.72
CA GLY A 190 -6.89 -7.02 5.13
C GLY A 190 -6.61 -7.14 3.63
N PRO A 191 -6.92 -6.18 2.76
CA PRO A 191 -6.71 -6.27 1.32
C PRO A 191 -5.23 -6.34 0.94
N ALA A 192 -4.94 -6.86 -0.24
CA ALA A 192 -3.67 -6.59 -0.91
C ALA A 192 -3.65 -5.13 -1.39
N VAL A 193 -2.55 -4.42 -1.15
CA VAL A 193 -2.36 -3.05 -1.64
C VAL A 193 -1.26 -3.06 -2.69
N LEU A 194 -1.59 -2.65 -3.92
CA LEU A 194 -0.66 -2.55 -5.04
C LEU A 194 -0.39 -1.09 -5.35
N LEU A 195 0.87 -0.71 -5.26
CA LEU A 195 1.36 0.62 -5.63
C LEU A 195 2.01 0.56 -7.01
N LEU A 196 1.65 1.48 -7.89
CA LEU A 196 2.34 1.66 -9.17
C LEU A 196 3.32 2.83 -9.04
N ASP A 197 4.59 2.59 -9.37
CA ASP A 197 5.63 3.60 -9.23
C ASP A 197 6.46 3.75 -10.49
N HIS A 198 6.94 4.97 -10.74
CA HIS A 198 7.81 5.26 -11.86
C HIS A 198 9.28 5.15 -11.46
N GLN A 199 10.06 4.46 -12.27
CA GLN A 199 11.50 4.43 -12.09
C GLN A 199 12.07 5.84 -12.31
N ALA A 200 12.78 6.38 -11.30
CA ALA A 200 13.42 7.69 -11.41
C ALA A 200 14.41 7.72 -12.59
N LYS A 201 14.31 8.74 -13.46
CA LYS A 201 15.12 8.89 -14.69
C LYS A 201 16.62 8.90 -14.45
N ASN A 202 17.10 9.22 -13.25
CA ASN A 202 18.53 9.35 -12.93
C ASN A 202 19.20 8.05 -12.42
N ARG A 203 18.49 6.93 -12.37
CA ARG A 203 19.05 5.62 -11.92
C ARG A 203 19.44 4.68 -13.06
N GLN A 204 19.34 5.09 -14.32
CA GLN A 204 19.65 4.23 -15.48
C GLN A 204 21.13 3.89 -15.66
N GLU A 205 22.06 4.50 -14.92
CA GLU A 205 23.51 4.25 -15.14
C GLU A 205 24.27 3.64 -13.96
N LYS A 206 23.66 3.39 -12.82
CA LYS A 206 24.36 2.74 -11.69
C LYS A 206 23.53 1.61 -11.10
N ASP A 207 23.83 0.40 -11.56
CA ASP A 207 23.63 -0.84 -10.82
C ASP A 207 22.24 -1.48 -10.85
N SER A 208 21.98 -2.24 -11.90
CA SER A 208 20.84 -3.19 -11.99
C SER A 208 20.90 -4.33 -10.94
N SER A 209 21.95 -4.39 -10.11
CA SER A 209 22.16 -5.44 -9.12
C SER A 209 21.62 -5.14 -7.71
N ARG A 210 21.12 -3.90 -7.46
CA ARG A 210 20.71 -3.49 -6.10
C ARG A 210 19.20 -3.53 -5.82
N TYR A 211 18.37 -3.95 -6.76
CA TYR A 211 16.91 -3.96 -6.60
C TYR A 211 16.29 -5.32 -6.32
N ALA A 212 17.09 -6.27 -5.87
CA ALA A 212 16.58 -7.49 -5.26
C ALA A 212 16.61 -7.36 -3.73
N ILE A 213 15.82 -6.45 -3.17
CA ILE A 213 15.58 -6.41 -1.74
C ILE A 213 14.19 -7.00 -1.48
N GLY A 214 14.22 -8.21 -0.97
CA GLY A 214 13.20 -8.71 -0.09
C GLY A 214 12.08 -9.50 -0.68
N SER A 215 12.40 -10.72 -1.07
CA SER A 215 11.54 -11.86 -0.79
C SER A 215 12.39 -12.92 -0.10
N GLN A 216 12.38 -12.91 1.19
CA GLN A 216 12.64 -14.07 2.02
C GLN A 216 11.48 -14.25 2.96
#